data_11f18e71ac6c61053634aff5ac4fdb3d
#
_entry.id   11f18e71ac6c61053634aff5ac4fdb3d
#
_cell.length_a   1.000
_cell.length_b   1.000
_cell.length_c   1.000
_cell.angle_alpha   90.00
_cell.angle_beta   90.00
_cell.angle_gamma   90.00
#
_symmetry.space_group_name_H-M   'P 1'
#
loop_
_entity.id
_entity.type
_entity.pdbx_description
1 polymer ?
#
loop_
_entity_poly.entity_id
_entity_poly.type
_entity_poly.pdbx_seq_one_letter_code
_entity_poly.pdbx_strand_id
1 'polypeptide(L)'
;FTDTYRPQVNGVVSSIMTLEKELRKLGHKVYIITTTDPDAPQVEPNVLRLPSMEFKPLPQYRLGMIYSAKIIKKIKRLELDIIHSQTEWGVGTFARFAAINLEIPLVHTYHTLYEYYTHYIFGSRFVKAGKKIAAAISKFYCEKCNALIVPTRKVEDILYSYGVDQTMNIIPTGLELD
;
A
#
# COMPACT_ATOMS: atom_id res chain seq x y z
N PHE A 1 -3.17 5.47 0.49
CA PHE A 1 -3.42 4.73 -0.74
C PHE A 1 -3.18 3.25 -0.48
N THR A 2 -4.16 2.40 -0.77
CA THR A 2 -4.10 0.97 -0.45
C THR A 2 -4.97 0.16 -1.41
N ASP A 3 -4.52 -1.04 -1.81
CA ASP A 3 -5.33 -1.99 -2.59
C ASP A 3 -6.32 -2.78 -1.73
N THR A 4 -6.19 -2.72 -0.40
CA THR A 4 -7.06 -3.43 0.56
C THR A 4 -7.59 -2.47 1.62
N TYR A 5 -8.90 -2.47 1.86
CA TYR A 5 -9.58 -1.65 2.88
C TYR A 5 -10.92 -2.30 3.22
N ARG A 6 -11.65 -1.73 4.20
CA ARG A 6 -13.00 -2.22 4.54
C ARG A 6 -13.88 -2.41 3.30
N PRO A 7 -14.69 -3.45 3.20
CA PRO A 7 -15.06 -4.42 4.23
C PRO A 7 -14.08 -5.58 4.44
N GLN A 8 -12.97 -5.64 3.69
CA GLN A 8 -11.96 -6.69 3.88
C GLN A 8 -11.37 -6.65 5.30
N VAL A 9 -11.08 -7.83 5.85
CA VAL A 9 -10.50 -8.00 7.19
C VAL A 9 -9.15 -8.70 7.07
N ASN A 10 -8.07 -7.97 7.33
CA ASN A 10 -6.70 -8.48 7.37
C ASN A 10 -5.79 -7.53 8.16
N GLY A 11 -4.55 -7.95 8.45
CA GLY A 11 -3.61 -7.17 9.25
C GLY A 11 -3.25 -5.81 8.65
N VAL A 12 -3.22 -5.68 7.32
CA VAL A 12 -2.95 -4.40 6.64
C VAL A 12 -4.12 -3.45 6.85
N VAL A 13 -5.35 -3.92 6.69
CA VAL A 13 -6.56 -3.12 6.92
C VAL A 13 -6.62 -2.64 8.38
N SER A 14 -6.36 -3.53 9.35
CA SER A 14 -6.32 -3.16 10.77
C SER A 14 -5.27 -2.09 11.04
N SER A 15 -4.07 -2.24 10.49
CA SER A 15 -2.99 -1.25 10.60
C SER A 15 -3.40 0.12 10.03
N ILE A 16 -4.03 0.14 8.85
CA ILE A 16 -4.50 1.37 8.20
C ILE A 16 -5.59 2.05 9.04
N MET A 17 -6.54 1.28 9.56
CA MET A 17 -7.63 1.82 10.39
C MET A 17 -7.10 2.43 11.69
N THR A 18 -6.15 1.76 12.35
CA THR A 18 -5.49 2.29 13.55
C THR A 18 -4.74 3.58 13.22
N LEU A 19 -3.94 3.60 12.15
CA LEU A 19 -3.22 4.79 11.71
C LEU A 19 -4.18 5.94 11.36
N GLU A 20 -5.25 5.67 10.62
CA GLU A 20 -6.28 6.67 10.29
C GLU A 20 -6.89 7.28 11.54
N LYS A 21 -7.30 6.44 12.50
CA LYS A 21 -7.91 6.84 13.77
C LYS A 21 -6.97 7.77 14.55
N GLU A 22 -5.71 7.38 14.71
CA GLU A 22 -4.75 8.15 15.49
C GLU A 22 -4.35 9.47 14.79
N LEU A 23 -4.16 9.47 13.47
CA LEU A 23 -3.91 10.71 12.73
C LEU A 23 -5.08 11.69 12.84
N ARG A 24 -6.33 11.19 12.80
CA ARG A 24 -7.52 12.05 12.99
C ARG A 24 -7.58 12.63 14.41
N LYS A 25 -7.21 11.87 15.45
CA LYS A 25 -7.12 12.37 16.83
C LYS A 25 -6.08 13.49 16.95
N LEU A 26 -4.99 13.41 16.18
CA LEU A 26 -3.96 14.46 16.11
C LEU A 26 -4.38 15.68 15.28
N GLY A 27 -5.60 15.71 14.75
CA GLY A 27 -6.15 16.83 13.99
C GLY A 27 -5.87 16.77 12.48
N HIS A 28 -5.26 15.71 11.97
CA HIS A 28 -5.03 15.55 10.53
C HIS A 28 -6.30 15.18 9.77
N LYS A 29 -6.43 15.72 8.56
CA LYS A 29 -7.49 15.36 7.62
C LYS A 29 -7.02 14.17 6.78
N VAL A 30 -7.59 12.99 7.03
CA VAL A 30 -7.17 11.75 6.38
C VAL A 30 -8.17 11.37 5.29
N TYR A 31 -7.66 11.08 4.10
CA TYR A 31 -8.39 10.52 2.98
C TYR A 31 -7.87 9.13 2.65
N ILE A 32 -8.77 8.19 2.41
CA ILE A 32 -8.44 6.83 1.97
C ILE A 32 -8.72 6.71 0.47
N ILE A 33 -7.71 6.32 -0.28
CA ILE A 33 -7.84 5.99 -1.70
C ILE A 33 -7.63 4.49 -1.84
N THR A 34 -8.68 3.77 -2.30
CA THR A 34 -8.66 2.31 -2.32
C THR A 34 -9.44 1.75 -3.53
N THR A 35 -9.54 0.43 -3.62
CA THR A 35 -10.29 -0.26 -4.69
C THR A 35 -11.79 -0.24 -4.44
N THR A 36 -12.59 -0.34 -5.53
CA THR A 36 -14.01 -0.70 -5.39
C THR A 36 -14.14 -2.09 -4.78
N ASP A 37 -15.19 -2.26 -3.99
CA ASP A 37 -15.56 -3.54 -3.38
C ASP A 37 -17.08 -3.66 -3.40
N PRO A 38 -17.67 -4.81 -3.86
CA PRO A 38 -19.11 -4.97 -3.96
C PRO A 38 -19.85 -4.84 -2.63
N ASP A 39 -19.19 -5.22 -1.53
CA ASP A 39 -19.75 -5.22 -0.18
C ASP A 39 -19.50 -3.90 0.56
N ALA A 40 -18.81 -2.95 -0.08
CA ALA A 40 -18.52 -1.66 0.53
C ALA A 40 -19.77 -0.74 0.50
N PRO A 41 -19.92 0.14 1.50
CA PRO A 41 -20.96 1.17 1.48
C PRO A 41 -20.86 2.04 0.21
N GLN A 42 -22.01 2.43 -0.35
CA GLN A 42 -22.05 3.28 -1.55
C GLN A 42 -21.46 4.67 -1.30
N VAL A 43 -21.57 5.17 -0.08
CA VAL A 43 -21.05 6.48 0.32
C VAL A 43 -20.22 6.32 1.59
N GLU A 44 -18.97 6.71 1.52
CA GLU A 44 -18.06 6.71 2.65
C GLU A 44 -17.36 8.07 2.74
N PRO A 45 -17.53 8.82 3.84
CA PRO A 45 -16.83 10.09 4.03
C PRO A 45 -15.31 9.93 3.92
N ASN A 46 -14.67 10.76 3.09
CA ASN A 46 -13.22 10.78 2.89
C ASN A 46 -12.62 9.47 2.30
N VAL A 47 -13.42 8.58 1.75
CA VAL A 47 -12.95 7.40 1.01
C VAL A 47 -13.24 7.58 -0.48
N LEU A 48 -12.22 7.45 -1.32
CA LEU A 48 -12.32 7.44 -2.77
C LEU A 48 -11.99 6.06 -3.30
N ARG A 49 -12.98 5.37 -3.84
CA ARG A 49 -12.79 4.05 -4.43
C ARG A 49 -12.50 4.14 -5.91
N LEU A 50 -11.38 3.54 -6.32
CA LEU A 50 -10.94 3.45 -7.71
C LEU A 50 -11.55 2.22 -8.38
N PRO A 51 -11.93 2.29 -9.67
CA PRO A 51 -12.34 1.12 -10.42
C PRO A 51 -11.31 -0.01 -10.28
N SER A 52 -11.79 -1.21 -10.04
CA SER A 52 -10.96 -2.39 -9.84
C SER A 52 -11.65 -3.63 -10.36
N MET A 53 -10.86 -4.67 -10.63
CA MET A 53 -11.32 -5.99 -11.01
C MET A 53 -10.84 -7.04 -10.00
N GLU A 54 -11.58 -8.14 -9.91
CA GLU A 54 -11.17 -9.28 -9.11
C GLU A 54 -9.86 -9.88 -9.63
N PHE A 55 -8.95 -10.21 -8.71
CA PHE A 55 -7.74 -10.94 -9.06
C PHE A 55 -8.03 -12.45 -9.02
N LYS A 56 -8.38 -13.03 -10.17
CA LYS A 56 -8.83 -14.43 -10.28
C LYS A 56 -7.98 -15.47 -9.53
N PRO A 57 -6.61 -15.36 -9.49
CA PRO A 57 -5.81 -16.34 -8.75
C PRO A 57 -6.00 -16.26 -7.22
N LEU A 58 -6.40 -15.09 -6.71
CA LEU A 58 -6.66 -14.82 -5.29
C LEU A 58 -7.88 -13.90 -5.19
N PRO A 59 -9.11 -14.44 -5.27
CA PRO A 59 -10.36 -13.66 -5.41
C PRO A 59 -10.63 -12.67 -4.28
N GLN A 60 -10.03 -12.88 -3.11
CA GLN A 60 -10.09 -11.95 -1.98
C GLN A 60 -9.34 -10.64 -2.22
N TYR A 61 -8.51 -10.56 -3.28
CA TYR A 61 -7.81 -9.34 -3.67
C TYR A 61 -8.37 -8.75 -4.94
N ARG A 62 -8.30 -7.44 -5.04
CA ARG A 62 -8.74 -6.68 -6.22
C ARG A 62 -7.57 -5.90 -6.80
N LEU A 63 -7.48 -5.89 -8.12
CA LEU A 63 -6.51 -5.08 -8.83
C LEU A 63 -7.12 -3.71 -9.15
N GLY A 64 -6.60 -2.69 -8.51
CA GLY A 64 -6.97 -1.30 -8.74
C GLY A 64 -6.37 -0.72 -10.01
N MET A 65 -6.93 0.37 -10.47
CA MET A 65 -6.43 1.14 -11.61
C MET A 65 -5.06 1.75 -11.30
N ILE A 66 -4.10 1.56 -12.20
CA ILE A 66 -2.73 2.06 -12.04
C ILE A 66 -2.63 3.58 -12.32
N TYR A 67 -3.47 4.12 -13.21
CA TYR A 67 -3.46 5.52 -13.58
C TYR A 67 -4.82 6.01 -14.06
N SER A 68 -5.19 7.23 -13.67
CA SER A 68 -6.36 7.94 -14.17
C SER A 68 -6.21 9.46 -14.02
N ALA A 69 -6.11 10.17 -15.13
CA ALA A 69 -6.05 11.63 -15.13
C ALA A 69 -7.28 12.28 -14.45
N LYS A 70 -8.47 11.67 -14.62
CA LYS A 70 -9.71 12.13 -13.95
C LYS A 70 -9.61 12.04 -12.43
N ILE A 71 -9.02 10.96 -11.93
CA ILE A 71 -8.84 10.74 -10.49
C ILE A 71 -7.73 11.66 -9.95
N ILE A 72 -6.62 11.84 -10.67
CA ILE A 72 -5.57 12.81 -10.31
C ILE A 72 -6.17 14.22 -10.12
N LYS A 73 -7.05 14.66 -11.03
CA LYS A 73 -7.76 15.96 -10.88
C LYS A 73 -8.63 16.02 -9.63
N LYS A 74 -9.26 14.90 -9.23
CA LYS A 74 -10.02 14.84 -7.96
C LYS A 74 -9.08 14.93 -6.76
N ILE A 75 -7.98 14.19 -6.76
CA ILE A 75 -7.00 14.18 -5.67
C ILE A 75 -6.36 15.56 -5.52
N LYS A 76 -6.03 16.24 -6.60
CA LYS A 76 -5.51 17.61 -6.57
C LYS A 76 -6.40 18.58 -5.77
N ARG A 77 -7.72 18.42 -5.86
CA ARG A 77 -8.69 19.25 -5.11
C ARG A 77 -8.74 18.95 -3.61
N LEU A 78 -8.13 17.85 -3.16
CA LEU A 78 -8.04 17.50 -1.76
C LEU A 78 -6.90 18.24 -1.06
N GLU A 79 -6.00 18.89 -1.82
CA GLU A 79 -4.87 19.67 -1.32
C GLU A 79 -4.06 18.88 -0.27
N LEU A 80 -3.59 17.70 -0.69
CA LEU A 80 -2.86 16.78 0.18
C LEU A 80 -1.44 17.29 0.40
N ASP A 81 -0.98 17.28 1.66
CA ASP A 81 0.40 17.60 2.03
C ASP A 81 1.32 16.38 1.86
N ILE A 82 0.76 15.17 1.95
CA ILE A 82 1.52 13.92 1.91
C ILE A 82 0.68 12.81 1.29
N ILE A 83 1.33 11.91 0.57
CA ILE A 83 0.75 10.67 0.08
C ILE A 83 1.43 9.51 0.81
N HIS A 84 0.62 8.64 1.45
CA HIS A 84 1.10 7.45 2.12
C HIS A 84 0.60 6.20 1.40
N SER A 85 1.50 5.43 0.81
CA SER A 85 1.22 4.15 0.16
C SER A 85 1.39 3.01 1.16
N GLN A 86 0.38 2.13 1.22
CA GLN A 86 0.33 0.99 2.15
C GLN A 86 0.42 -0.36 1.43
N THR A 87 0.41 -0.35 0.10
CA THR A 87 0.50 -1.54 -0.74
C THR A 87 1.30 -1.23 -2.00
N GLU A 88 1.75 -2.27 -2.71
CA GLU A 88 2.61 -2.16 -3.88
C GLU A 88 1.90 -2.40 -5.22
N TRP A 89 0.63 -2.85 -5.19
CA TRP A 89 -0.10 -3.20 -6.43
C TRP A 89 -0.70 -1.98 -7.14
N GLY A 90 -1.89 -2.12 -7.70
CA GLY A 90 -2.53 -1.11 -8.53
C GLY A 90 -2.65 0.26 -7.88
N VAL A 91 -3.24 0.33 -6.69
CA VAL A 91 -3.42 1.61 -5.97
C VAL A 91 -2.10 2.13 -5.40
N GLY A 92 -1.20 1.24 -4.97
CA GLY A 92 0.15 1.65 -4.57
C GLY A 92 0.97 2.23 -5.73
N THR A 93 0.86 1.64 -6.92
CA THR A 93 1.44 2.21 -8.16
C THR A 93 0.79 3.55 -8.49
N PHE A 94 -0.53 3.66 -8.36
CA PHE A 94 -1.26 4.91 -8.58
C PHE A 94 -0.82 6.01 -7.60
N ALA A 95 -0.54 5.67 -6.33
CA ALA A 95 -0.01 6.60 -5.32
C ALA A 95 1.29 7.26 -5.80
N ARG A 96 2.20 6.49 -6.41
CA ARG A 96 3.45 7.00 -6.97
C ARG A 96 3.21 7.96 -8.13
N PHE A 97 2.33 7.59 -9.06
CA PHE A 97 1.96 8.49 -10.15
C PHE A 97 1.28 9.77 -9.63
N ALA A 98 0.45 9.67 -8.60
CA ALA A 98 -0.17 10.83 -7.97
C ALA A 98 0.88 11.73 -7.32
N ALA A 99 1.81 11.16 -6.56
CA ALA A 99 2.89 11.88 -5.91
C ALA A 99 3.76 12.66 -6.92
N ILE A 100 4.16 12.00 -8.02
CA ILE A 100 4.95 12.64 -9.07
C ILE A 100 4.15 13.74 -9.79
N ASN A 101 2.90 13.47 -10.20
CA ASN A 101 2.10 14.44 -10.96
C ASN A 101 1.67 15.67 -10.13
N LEU A 102 1.56 15.52 -8.83
CA LEU A 102 1.11 16.57 -7.92
C LEU A 102 2.25 17.20 -7.11
N GLU A 103 3.48 16.69 -7.30
CA GLU A 103 4.69 17.12 -6.57
C GLU A 103 4.52 17.01 -5.04
N ILE A 104 3.85 15.95 -4.58
CA ILE A 104 3.56 15.68 -3.17
C ILE A 104 4.52 14.61 -2.65
N PRO A 105 5.12 14.77 -1.45
CA PRO A 105 5.96 13.76 -0.83
C PRO A 105 5.25 12.42 -0.67
N LEU A 106 5.97 11.33 -0.98
CA LEU A 106 5.49 9.95 -0.86
C LEU A 106 6.14 9.25 0.33
N VAL A 107 5.31 8.76 1.25
CA VAL A 107 5.69 7.79 2.27
C VAL A 107 5.24 6.41 1.82
N HIS A 108 6.04 5.38 2.10
CA HIS A 108 5.64 4.00 1.85
C HIS A 108 5.81 3.16 3.12
N THR A 109 4.79 2.39 3.47
CA THR A 109 4.89 1.35 4.50
C THR A 109 4.92 -0.01 3.85
N TYR A 110 5.98 -0.75 4.09
CA TYR A 110 6.16 -2.11 3.59
C TYR A 110 5.55 -3.12 4.57
N HIS A 111 4.37 -3.66 4.21
CA HIS A 111 3.65 -4.59 5.07
C HIS A 111 3.92 -6.06 4.77
N THR A 112 4.23 -6.40 3.53
CA THR A 112 4.15 -7.78 3.05
C THR A 112 5.49 -8.28 2.55
N LEU A 113 6.02 -9.32 3.21
CA LEU A 113 7.17 -10.07 2.69
C LEU A 113 6.71 -11.00 1.55
N TYR A 114 6.76 -10.51 0.32
CA TYR A 114 6.35 -11.24 -0.89
C TYR A 114 7.05 -12.58 -1.06
N GLU A 115 8.25 -12.72 -0.54
CA GLU A 115 9.02 -13.98 -0.57
C GLU A 115 8.21 -15.15 -0.01
N TYR A 116 7.39 -14.94 1.05
CA TYR A 116 6.57 -15.99 1.65
C TYR A 116 5.38 -16.40 0.77
N TYR A 117 4.99 -15.57 -0.20
CA TYR A 117 3.86 -15.84 -1.09
C TYR A 117 4.29 -16.37 -2.46
N THR A 118 5.60 -16.38 -2.75
CA THR A 118 6.11 -16.81 -4.08
C THR A 118 5.75 -18.24 -4.43
N HIS A 119 5.65 -19.15 -3.43
CA HIS A 119 5.28 -20.53 -3.65
C HIS A 119 3.80 -20.70 -4.06
N TYR A 120 2.91 -19.80 -3.62
CA TYR A 120 1.50 -19.80 -4.03
C TYR A 120 1.32 -19.33 -5.47
N ILE A 121 2.16 -18.40 -5.93
CA ILE A 121 2.03 -17.77 -7.25
C ILE A 121 2.79 -18.57 -8.31
N PHE A 122 4.00 -19.03 -7.99
CA PHE A 122 4.92 -19.64 -8.96
C PHE A 122 5.07 -21.16 -8.82
N GLY A 123 4.44 -21.78 -7.81
CA GLY A 123 4.62 -23.20 -7.49
C GLY A 123 6.04 -23.53 -7.01
N SER A 124 6.23 -24.74 -6.46
CA SER A 124 7.50 -25.17 -5.85
C SER A 124 8.69 -25.19 -6.82
N ARG A 125 8.41 -25.35 -8.11
CA ARG A 125 9.44 -25.48 -9.16
C ARG A 125 10.17 -24.17 -9.50
N PHE A 126 9.54 -23.01 -9.25
CA PHE A 126 10.06 -21.69 -9.63
C PHE A 126 10.32 -20.77 -8.44
N VAL A 127 10.44 -21.30 -7.23
CA VAL A 127 10.64 -20.51 -6.00
C VAL A 127 11.84 -19.56 -6.09
N LYS A 128 12.98 -20.00 -6.67
CA LYS A 128 14.16 -19.13 -6.81
C LYS A 128 13.93 -17.93 -7.76
N ALA A 129 13.20 -18.16 -8.85
CA ALA A 129 12.82 -17.07 -9.77
C ALA A 129 11.79 -16.14 -9.11
N GLY A 130 10.80 -16.70 -8.40
CA GLY A 130 9.83 -15.93 -7.64
C GLY A 130 10.47 -15.02 -6.58
N LYS A 131 11.47 -15.51 -5.84
CA LYS A 131 12.22 -14.70 -4.87
C LYS A 131 12.95 -13.54 -5.52
N LYS A 132 13.59 -13.73 -6.67
CA LYS A 132 14.23 -12.65 -7.43
C LYS A 132 13.23 -11.59 -7.89
N ILE A 133 12.06 -12.02 -8.35
CA ILE A 133 10.98 -11.11 -8.76
C ILE A 133 10.46 -10.34 -7.55
N ALA A 134 10.20 -11.02 -6.43
CA ALA A 134 9.78 -10.39 -5.19
C ALA A 134 10.79 -9.35 -4.71
N ALA A 135 12.09 -9.66 -4.74
CA ALA A 135 13.16 -8.74 -4.39
C ALA A 135 13.18 -7.50 -5.31
N ALA A 136 13.07 -7.70 -6.63
CA ALA A 136 13.04 -6.60 -7.60
C ALA A 136 11.82 -5.68 -7.42
N ILE A 137 10.64 -6.26 -7.18
CA ILE A 137 9.42 -5.50 -6.88
C ILE A 137 9.58 -4.72 -5.58
N SER A 138 10.01 -5.38 -4.50
CA SER A 138 10.23 -4.74 -3.20
C SER A 138 11.22 -3.58 -3.32
N LYS A 139 12.35 -3.79 -3.98
CA LYS A 139 13.35 -2.75 -4.24
C LYS A 139 12.74 -1.56 -4.98
N PHE A 140 12.02 -1.81 -6.08
CA PHE A 140 11.38 -0.75 -6.87
C PHE A 140 10.45 0.12 -6.02
N TYR A 141 9.63 -0.51 -5.17
CA TYR A 141 8.69 0.24 -4.33
C TYR A 141 9.36 0.91 -3.14
N CYS A 142 10.36 0.33 -2.54
CA CYS A 142 11.05 0.90 -1.39
C CYS A 142 11.95 2.09 -1.76
N GLU A 143 12.66 2.05 -2.90
CA GLU A 143 13.64 3.08 -3.24
C GLU A 143 13.06 4.38 -3.82
N LYS A 144 11.82 4.39 -4.24
CA LYS A 144 11.22 5.57 -4.89
C LYS A 144 10.19 6.29 -4.03
N CYS A 145 10.45 6.42 -2.75
CA CYS A 145 9.65 7.19 -1.80
C CYS A 145 10.53 8.15 -0.99
N ASN A 146 9.94 9.17 -0.41
CA ASN A 146 10.65 10.14 0.43
C ASN A 146 10.93 9.59 1.83
N ALA A 147 10.07 8.69 2.32
CA ALA A 147 10.28 7.98 3.56
C ALA A 147 9.75 6.55 3.46
N LEU A 148 10.52 5.60 4.00
CA LEU A 148 10.18 4.18 4.04
C LEU A 148 9.96 3.76 5.49
N ILE A 149 8.82 3.10 5.73
CA ILE A 149 8.46 2.53 7.03
C ILE A 149 8.45 1.01 6.91
N VAL A 150 9.04 0.35 7.89
CA VAL A 150 9.05 -1.11 8.02
C VAL A 150 8.61 -1.52 9.44
N PRO A 151 7.88 -2.63 9.60
CA PRO A 151 7.31 -2.99 10.91
C PRO A 151 8.34 -3.54 11.90
N THR A 152 9.46 -4.10 11.42
CA THR A 152 10.44 -4.76 12.28
C THR A 152 11.86 -4.70 11.69
N ARG A 153 12.87 -4.84 12.55
CA ARG A 153 14.27 -5.01 12.15
C ARG A 153 14.47 -6.18 11.17
N LYS A 154 13.77 -7.29 11.38
CA LYS A 154 13.83 -8.45 10.47
C LYS A 154 13.41 -8.09 9.04
N VAL A 155 12.39 -7.26 8.88
CA VAL A 155 11.95 -6.80 7.55
C VAL A 155 12.98 -5.86 6.94
N GLU A 156 13.56 -4.97 7.73
CA GLU A 156 14.65 -4.09 7.31
C GLU A 156 15.85 -4.90 6.78
N ASP A 157 16.33 -5.91 7.53
CA ASP A 157 17.44 -6.78 7.13
C ASP A 157 17.16 -7.51 5.80
N ILE A 158 15.92 -7.99 5.62
CA ILE A 158 15.50 -8.64 4.37
C ILE A 158 15.53 -7.64 3.20
N LEU A 159 15.01 -6.44 3.37
CA LEU A 159 15.02 -5.43 2.32
C LEU A 159 16.44 -5.00 1.96
N TYR A 160 17.36 -4.87 2.92
CA TYR A 160 18.77 -4.69 2.63
C TYR A 160 19.36 -5.86 1.82
N SER A 161 18.98 -7.10 2.13
CA SER A 161 19.39 -8.27 1.34
C SER A 161 18.86 -8.26 -0.11
N TYR A 162 17.78 -7.54 -0.36
CA TYR A 162 17.23 -7.31 -1.71
C TYR A 162 17.94 -6.15 -2.44
N GLY A 163 18.90 -5.49 -1.77
CA GLY A 163 19.65 -4.37 -2.31
C GLY A 163 18.90 -3.04 -2.25
N VAL A 164 17.94 -2.90 -1.34
CA VAL A 164 17.33 -1.60 -1.05
C VAL A 164 18.36 -0.73 -0.35
N ASP A 165 18.71 0.39 -0.97
CA ASP A 165 19.67 1.36 -0.45
C ASP A 165 18.96 2.66 -0.04
N GLN A 166 18.13 2.54 0.98
CA GLN A 166 17.37 3.67 1.55
C GLN A 166 17.24 3.50 3.05
N THR A 167 17.35 4.61 3.79
CA THR A 167 17.08 4.63 5.23
C THR A 167 15.65 4.20 5.52
N MET A 168 15.49 3.25 6.41
CA MET A 168 14.21 2.71 6.83
C MET A 168 13.87 3.16 8.25
N ASN A 169 12.61 3.51 8.46
CA ASN A 169 12.08 3.85 9.77
C ASN A 169 11.35 2.63 10.33
N ILE A 170 11.86 2.05 11.41
CA ILE A 170 11.21 0.92 12.07
C ILE A 170 10.08 1.43 12.94
N ILE A 171 8.85 1.24 12.48
CA ILE A 171 7.63 1.63 13.19
C ILE A 171 6.73 0.40 13.25
N PRO A 172 6.62 -0.27 14.41
CA PRO A 172 5.75 -1.42 14.59
C PRO A 172 4.29 -1.07 14.29
N THR A 173 3.55 -2.04 13.76
CA THR A 173 2.10 -1.92 13.59
C THR A 173 1.44 -1.68 14.94
N GLY A 174 0.66 -0.61 15.06
CA GLY A 174 -0.12 -0.34 16.26
C GLY A 174 -1.21 -1.39 16.47
N LEU A 175 -1.42 -1.77 17.72
CA LEU A 175 -2.53 -2.61 18.16
C LEU A 175 -3.51 -1.75 18.95
N GLU A 176 -4.81 -1.96 18.76
CA GLU A 176 -5.81 -1.47 19.71
C GLU A 176 -5.73 -2.36 20.95
N LEU A 177 -5.42 -1.74 22.08
CA LEU A 177 -5.53 -2.35 23.39
C LEU A 177 -6.91 -1.93 23.91
N ASP A 178 -7.83 -2.90 24.01
CA ASP A 178 -9.15 -2.74 24.64
C ASP A 178 -9.02 -2.41 26.12
#